data_f7506395b1467116b983db26de03745a
#
_entry.id   f7506395b1467116b983db26de03745a
#
_cell.length_a   1.000
_cell.length_b   1.000
_cell.length_c   1.000
_cell.angle_alpha   90.00
_cell.angle_beta   90.00
_cell.angle_gamma   90.00
#
_symmetry.space_group_name_H-M   'P 1'
#
loop_
_entity.id
_entity.type
_entity.pdbx_description
1 polymer ?
#
loop_
_entity_poly.entity_id
_entity_poly.type
_entity_poly.pdbx_seq_one_letter_code
_entity_poly.pdbx_strand_id
1 'polypeptide(L)'
;MPFLLTRLCTAMLLGSTLVGCAAVVKTPYQTPAVQTPSQFQYDKATSQQRQQALYADQWWTLFGDAQLNQLVDAVLAKNADLAVAGITLKQARLQAELAENQQKPRVSSTVSTGHIFDLNDGSDTSSGLSAKAGLSYEVDLFGKLARQTEAKRWEALATEQDLQATAQSLIGTTAKLYWQLAYYNESRTTAEQSLATSQKLYDLVKVQYQAGAVSGLELTQAEQSVQSQKASLSQIQQSLVETRTAIAVLLHMPVQQLNIDEPKRLPRLALPSIAAGVP
;
A
#
# COMPACT_ATOMS: atom_id res chain seq x y z
N MET A 1 -7.38 -72.13 20.21
CA MET A 1 -8.05 -70.88 19.78
C MET A 1 -7.72 -69.62 20.60
N PRO A 2 -7.10 -69.63 21.77
CA PRO A 2 -6.82 -68.36 22.47
C PRO A 2 -5.65 -67.55 21.88
N PHE A 3 -4.69 -68.20 21.26
CA PHE A 3 -3.48 -67.52 20.72
C PHE A 3 -3.74 -66.59 19.50
N LEU A 4 -4.82 -66.82 18.72
CA LEU A 4 -5.18 -65.94 17.59
C LEU A 4 -5.85 -64.68 18.06
N LEU A 5 -6.70 -64.74 19.09
CA LEU A 5 -7.39 -63.57 19.66
C LEU A 5 -6.40 -62.57 20.30
N THR A 6 -5.39 -63.08 21.03
CA THR A 6 -4.36 -62.24 21.64
C THR A 6 -3.51 -61.51 20.61
N ARG A 7 -3.17 -62.15 19.49
CA ARG A 7 -2.40 -61.53 18.40
C ARG A 7 -3.24 -60.47 17.65
N LEU A 8 -4.55 -60.70 17.51
CA LEU A 8 -5.45 -59.73 16.90
C LEU A 8 -5.66 -58.51 17.79
N CYS A 9 -5.80 -58.68 19.11
CA CYS A 9 -5.93 -57.58 20.06
C CYS A 9 -4.63 -56.75 20.16
N THR A 10 -3.43 -57.40 20.12
CA THR A 10 -2.15 -56.68 20.13
C THR A 10 -1.94 -55.89 18.84
N ALA A 11 -2.31 -56.41 17.69
CA ALA A 11 -2.25 -55.66 16.42
C ALA A 11 -3.21 -54.49 16.37
N MET A 12 -4.42 -54.61 16.98
CA MET A 12 -5.40 -53.53 17.07
C MET A 12 -4.98 -52.43 18.08
N LEU A 13 -4.31 -52.79 19.18
CA LEU A 13 -3.76 -51.81 20.13
C LEU A 13 -2.55 -51.06 19.53
N LEU A 14 -1.68 -51.71 18.78
CA LEU A 14 -0.58 -51.03 18.06
C LEU A 14 -1.09 -50.13 16.95
N GLY A 15 -2.20 -50.46 16.24
CA GLY A 15 -2.84 -49.61 15.23
C GLY A 15 -3.49 -48.37 15.80
N SER A 16 -4.06 -48.44 17.00
CA SER A 16 -4.71 -47.28 17.65
C SER A 16 -3.77 -46.23 18.20
N THR A 17 -2.51 -46.59 18.53
CA THR A 17 -1.49 -45.63 18.98
C THR A 17 -0.92 -44.76 17.85
N LEU A 18 -0.99 -45.20 16.60
CA LEU A 18 -0.54 -44.46 15.41
C LEU A 18 -1.53 -43.35 14.97
N VAL A 19 -2.83 -43.53 15.27
CA VAL A 19 -3.85 -42.54 14.91
C VAL A 19 -3.85 -41.33 15.84
N GLY A 20 -3.37 -41.47 17.08
CA GLY A 20 -3.37 -40.39 18.09
C GLY A 20 -2.42 -39.25 17.82
N CYS A 21 -1.30 -39.47 17.16
CA CYS A 21 -0.29 -38.43 16.91
C CYS A 21 -0.70 -37.42 15.82
N ALA A 22 -1.47 -37.84 14.83
CA ALA A 22 -1.88 -36.91 13.75
C ALA A 22 -2.98 -35.92 14.20
N ALA A 23 -3.83 -36.33 15.15
CA ALA A 23 -4.89 -35.46 15.68
C ALA A 23 -4.36 -34.35 16.62
N VAL A 24 -3.23 -34.61 17.30
CA VAL A 24 -2.62 -33.65 18.24
C VAL A 24 -1.85 -32.52 17.52
N VAL A 25 -1.38 -32.78 16.29
CA VAL A 25 -0.57 -31.82 15.52
C VAL A 25 -1.44 -30.85 14.72
N LYS A 26 -2.74 -31.13 14.55
CA LYS A 26 -3.64 -30.34 13.70
C LYS A 26 -4.45 -29.34 14.55
N THR A 27 -3.81 -28.26 14.97
CA THR A 27 -4.54 -27.12 15.56
C THR A 27 -5.13 -26.29 14.41
N PRO A 28 -6.46 -26.23 14.25
CA PRO A 28 -7.06 -25.35 13.25
C PRO A 28 -6.75 -23.90 13.62
N TYR A 29 -6.45 -23.08 12.63
CA TYR A 29 -6.33 -21.63 12.83
C TYR A 29 -7.66 -21.08 13.34
N GLN A 30 -7.61 -20.37 14.46
CA GLN A 30 -8.73 -19.59 14.96
C GLN A 30 -8.33 -18.12 14.94
N THR A 31 -9.14 -17.31 14.29
CA THR A 31 -8.96 -15.86 14.32
C THR A 31 -8.99 -15.38 15.77
N PRO A 32 -7.96 -14.69 16.27
CA PRO A 32 -7.98 -14.15 17.63
C PRO A 32 -9.21 -13.27 17.82
N ALA A 33 -9.93 -13.46 18.93
CA ALA A 33 -11.04 -12.60 19.29
C ALA A 33 -10.48 -11.24 19.73
N VAL A 34 -10.53 -10.26 18.81
CA VAL A 34 -10.18 -8.88 19.14
C VAL A 34 -11.40 -8.23 19.78
N GLN A 35 -11.27 -7.84 21.05
CA GLN A 35 -12.30 -7.05 21.73
C GLN A 35 -12.21 -5.61 21.23
N THR A 36 -13.05 -5.25 20.27
CA THR A 36 -13.21 -3.86 19.86
C THR A 36 -14.38 -3.24 20.63
N PRO A 37 -14.28 -1.96 21.06
CA PRO A 37 -15.42 -1.25 21.62
C PRO A 37 -16.59 -1.27 20.64
N SER A 38 -17.82 -1.42 21.14
CA SER A 38 -19.01 -1.47 20.29
C SER A 38 -19.36 -0.13 19.65
N GLN A 39 -18.77 0.97 20.16
CA GLN A 39 -19.04 2.34 19.69
C GLN A 39 -17.83 3.23 19.90
N PHE A 40 -17.61 4.18 18.97
CA PHE A 40 -16.69 5.29 19.21
C PHE A 40 -17.29 6.26 20.24
N GLN A 41 -16.44 6.82 21.12
CA GLN A 41 -16.86 7.71 22.21
C GLN A 41 -17.68 8.92 21.75
N TYR A 42 -17.44 9.43 20.54
CA TYR A 42 -18.08 10.63 19.99
C TYR A 42 -18.96 10.32 18.76
N ASP A 43 -19.22 9.06 18.46
CA ASP A 43 -20.01 8.69 17.28
C ASP A 43 -21.50 8.79 17.58
N LYS A 44 -22.19 9.62 16.79
CA LYS A 44 -23.65 9.78 16.82
C LYS A 44 -24.35 9.03 15.69
N ALA A 45 -23.60 8.28 14.85
CA ALA A 45 -24.17 7.58 13.72
C ALA A 45 -24.97 6.34 14.15
N THR A 46 -26.07 6.09 13.44
CA THR A 46 -26.87 4.88 13.67
C THR A 46 -26.17 3.64 13.11
N SER A 47 -26.47 2.45 13.67
CA SER A 47 -25.88 1.18 13.24
C SER A 47 -26.06 0.87 11.75
N GLN A 48 -27.18 1.32 11.13
CA GLN A 48 -27.45 1.16 9.70
C GLN A 48 -26.56 2.06 8.83
N GLN A 49 -26.28 3.31 9.27
CA GLN A 49 -25.39 4.21 8.56
C GLN A 49 -23.93 3.72 8.60
N ARG A 50 -23.54 3.03 9.69
CA ARG A 50 -22.21 2.42 9.81
C ARG A 50 -22.00 1.26 8.84
N GLN A 51 -23.00 0.37 8.67
CA GLN A 51 -22.88 -0.76 7.75
C GLN A 51 -22.76 -0.33 6.28
N GLN A 52 -23.48 0.71 5.86
CA GLN A 52 -23.41 1.20 4.47
C GLN A 52 -22.11 1.90 4.12
N ALA A 53 -21.43 2.54 5.10
CA ALA A 53 -20.21 3.30 4.86
C ALA A 53 -18.93 2.48 5.01
N LEU A 54 -18.97 1.32 5.70
CA LEU A 54 -17.82 0.41 5.88
C LEU A 54 -17.31 -0.22 4.58
N TYR A 55 -18.11 -0.22 3.50
CA TYR A 55 -17.82 -0.92 2.26
C TYR A 55 -17.83 -0.03 1.01
N ALA A 56 -17.72 1.28 1.16
CA ALA A 56 -17.55 2.16 0.01
C ALA A 56 -16.12 2.01 -0.53
N ASP A 57 -15.91 1.05 -1.43
CA ASP A 57 -14.62 0.83 -2.10
C ASP A 57 -14.09 2.09 -2.81
N GLN A 58 -14.95 3.08 -3.03
CA GLN A 58 -14.64 4.34 -3.70
C GLN A 58 -15.10 5.56 -2.88
N TRP A 59 -14.72 5.62 -1.60
CA TRP A 59 -15.14 6.66 -0.67
C TRP A 59 -14.82 8.09 -1.16
N TRP A 60 -13.77 8.28 -1.96
CA TRP A 60 -13.40 9.59 -2.50
C TRP A 60 -14.43 10.14 -3.49
N THR A 61 -15.26 9.29 -4.10
CA THR A 61 -16.34 9.74 -5.00
C THR A 61 -17.46 10.47 -4.26
N LEU A 62 -17.57 10.29 -2.94
CA LEU A 62 -18.52 10.99 -2.08
C LEU A 62 -18.29 12.50 -2.05
N PHE A 63 -17.09 12.97 -2.41
CA PHE A 63 -16.79 14.39 -2.55
C PHE A 63 -17.41 15.02 -3.81
N GLY A 64 -17.92 14.22 -4.75
CA GLY A 64 -18.57 14.71 -5.97
C GLY A 64 -17.62 15.46 -6.91
N ASP A 65 -16.30 15.30 -6.76
CA ASP A 65 -15.27 15.98 -7.54
C ASP A 65 -14.71 15.06 -8.63
N ALA A 66 -15.10 15.33 -9.88
CA ALA A 66 -14.69 14.52 -11.01
C ALA A 66 -13.16 14.57 -11.26
N GLN A 67 -12.51 15.67 -10.92
CA GLN A 67 -11.07 15.85 -11.11
C GLN A 67 -10.28 15.05 -10.08
N LEU A 68 -10.74 15.05 -8.82
CA LEU A 68 -10.20 14.17 -7.79
C LEU A 68 -10.33 12.71 -8.20
N ASN A 69 -11.49 12.29 -8.72
CA ASN A 69 -11.72 10.93 -9.16
C ASN A 69 -10.73 10.54 -10.28
N GLN A 70 -10.59 11.38 -11.31
CA GLN A 70 -9.63 11.14 -12.40
C GLN A 70 -8.18 11.08 -11.90
N LEU A 71 -7.81 11.92 -10.95
CA LEU A 71 -6.47 11.91 -10.38
C LEU A 71 -6.20 10.62 -9.59
N VAL A 72 -7.16 10.17 -8.78
CA VAL A 72 -7.06 8.90 -8.03
C VAL A 72 -6.93 7.72 -9.00
N ASP A 73 -7.78 7.66 -10.04
CA ASP A 73 -7.73 6.59 -11.03
C ASP A 73 -6.37 6.58 -11.78
N ALA A 74 -5.85 7.77 -12.12
CA ALA A 74 -4.55 7.89 -12.76
C ALA A 74 -3.39 7.42 -11.83
N VAL A 75 -3.45 7.75 -10.53
CA VAL A 75 -2.45 7.31 -9.54
C VAL A 75 -2.51 5.79 -9.38
N LEU A 76 -3.70 5.21 -9.21
CA LEU A 76 -3.86 3.76 -9.07
C LEU A 76 -3.38 3.00 -10.30
N ALA A 77 -3.53 3.58 -11.50
CA ALA A 77 -3.09 2.96 -12.74
C ALA A 77 -1.57 3.07 -12.99
N LYS A 78 -0.91 4.12 -12.50
CA LYS A 78 0.48 4.45 -12.87
C LYS A 78 1.48 4.34 -11.73
N ASN A 79 1.03 4.23 -10.49
CA ASN A 79 1.93 4.24 -9.34
C ASN A 79 2.79 2.97 -9.28
N ALA A 80 4.11 3.13 -9.22
CA ALA A 80 5.05 2.02 -9.23
C ALA A 80 5.03 1.23 -7.92
N ASP A 81 4.80 1.86 -6.77
CA ASP A 81 4.75 1.16 -5.49
C ASP A 81 3.57 0.19 -5.46
N LEU A 82 2.42 0.60 -6.02
CA LEU A 82 1.27 -0.27 -6.18
C LEU A 82 1.55 -1.43 -7.15
N ALA A 83 2.26 -1.15 -8.25
CA ALA A 83 2.68 -2.19 -9.19
C ALA A 83 3.64 -3.19 -8.54
N VAL A 84 4.61 -2.73 -7.74
CA VAL A 84 5.52 -3.58 -6.95
C VAL A 84 4.73 -4.44 -5.95
N ALA A 85 3.77 -3.85 -5.22
CA ALA A 85 2.91 -4.60 -4.30
C ALA A 85 2.12 -5.71 -5.03
N GLY A 86 1.60 -5.42 -6.23
CA GLY A 86 0.93 -6.41 -7.08
C GLY A 86 1.84 -7.55 -7.54
N ILE A 87 3.10 -7.25 -7.90
CA ILE A 87 4.11 -8.26 -8.24
C ILE A 87 4.46 -9.11 -7.01
N THR A 88 4.61 -8.49 -5.84
CA THR A 88 4.87 -9.19 -4.58
C THR A 88 3.75 -10.17 -4.24
N LEU A 89 2.49 -9.77 -4.41
CA LEU A 89 1.35 -10.67 -4.27
C LEU A 89 1.42 -11.85 -5.24
N LYS A 90 1.73 -11.59 -6.51
CA LYS A 90 1.89 -12.66 -7.51
C LYS A 90 3.00 -13.64 -7.09
N GLN A 91 4.12 -13.13 -6.60
CA GLN A 91 5.22 -13.95 -6.10
C GLN A 91 4.79 -14.80 -4.90
N ALA A 92 4.07 -14.24 -3.93
CA ALA A 92 3.57 -14.97 -2.76
C ALA A 92 2.60 -16.11 -3.18
N ARG A 93 1.70 -15.85 -4.13
CA ARG A 93 0.79 -16.87 -4.69
C ARG A 93 1.55 -18.00 -5.38
N LEU A 94 2.56 -17.67 -6.21
CA LEU A 94 3.41 -18.67 -6.86
C LEU A 94 4.20 -19.52 -5.83
N GLN A 95 4.66 -18.92 -4.73
CA GLN A 95 5.32 -19.67 -3.66
C GLN A 95 4.36 -20.64 -2.95
N ALA A 96 3.10 -20.24 -2.77
CA ALA A 96 2.07 -21.13 -2.22
C ALA A 96 1.78 -22.32 -3.18
N GLU A 97 1.71 -22.06 -4.48
CA GLU A 97 1.55 -23.11 -5.51
C GLU A 97 2.78 -24.05 -5.56
N LEU A 98 4.00 -23.51 -5.45
CA LEU A 98 5.22 -24.32 -5.37
C LEU A 98 5.23 -25.22 -4.13
N ALA A 99 4.81 -24.70 -2.98
CA ALA A 99 4.68 -25.50 -1.76
C ALA A 99 3.61 -26.61 -1.92
N GLU A 100 2.48 -26.30 -2.56
CA GLU A 100 1.47 -27.31 -2.88
C GLU A 100 1.99 -28.40 -3.82
N ASN A 101 2.79 -28.02 -4.83
CA ASN A 101 3.37 -28.96 -5.76
C ASN A 101 4.39 -29.92 -5.12
N GLN A 102 4.99 -29.55 -3.97
CA GLN A 102 5.85 -30.46 -3.20
C GLN A 102 5.09 -31.66 -2.61
N GLN A 103 3.77 -31.54 -2.46
CA GLN A 103 2.90 -32.64 -2.00
C GLN A 103 2.53 -33.62 -3.12
N LYS A 104 2.91 -33.34 -4.37
CA LYS A 104 2.58 -34.15 -5.54
C LYS A 104 3.77 -35.00 -6.00
N PRO A 105 3.56 -36.17 -6.61
CA PRO A 105 4.63 -36.91 -7.24
C PRO A 105 5.35 -36.09 -8.30
N ARG A 106 6.68 -36.08 -8.26
CA ARG A 106 7.53 -35.37 -9.21
C ARG A 106 8.18 -36.34 -10.16
N VAL A 107 7.97 -36.14 -11.45
CA VAL A 107 8.66 -36.85 -12.53
C VAL A 107 9.79 -35.97 -13.03
N SER A 108 10.99 -36.53 -13.12
CA SER A 108 12.16 -35.88 -13.70
C SER A 108 12.73 -36.71 -14.84
N SER A 109 13.17 -36.03 -15.89
CA SER A 109 13.94 -36.68 -16.96
C SER A 109 15.20 -35.85 -17.20
N THR A 110 16.32 -36.52 -17.31
CA THR A 110 17.61 -35.87 -17.58
C THR A 110 18.26 -36.61 -18.73
N VAL A 111 18.62 -35.89 -19.77
CA VAL A 111 19.47 -36.38 -20.85
C VAL A 111 20.75 -35.56 -20.79
N SER A 112 21.88 -36.27 -20.70
CA SER A 112 23.20 -35.64 -20.67
C SER A 112 24.11 -36.32 -21.69
N THR A 113 24.87 -35.48 -22.40
CA THR A 113 25.99 -35.93 -23.23
C THR A 113 27.27 -35.36 -22.66
N GLY A 114 28.31 -36.15 -22.64
CA GLY A 114 29.63 -35.75 -22.15
C GLY A 114 30.72 -36.23 -23.07
N HIS A 115 31.72 -35.38 -23.29
CA HIS A 115 32.96 -35.73 -23.95
C HIS A 115 34.09 -35.45 -22.97
N ILE A 116 34.97 -36.42 -22.81
CA ILE A 116 36.17 -36.28 -21.99
C ILE A 116 37.38 -36.25 -22.92
N PHE A 117 38.10 -35.14 -22.93
CA PHE A 117 39.32 -34.97 -23.70
C PHE A 117 40.53 -35.06 -22.77
N ASP A 118 41.59 -35.74 -23.22
CA ASP A 118 42.89 -35.65 -22.57
C ASP A 118 43.54 -34.28 -22.92
N LEU A 119 43.86 -33.50 -21.90
CA LEU A 119 44.47 -32.17 -22.07
C LEU A 119 45.91 -32.22 -22.51
N ASN A 120 46.59 -33.39 -22.44
CA ASN A 120 48.01 -33.51 -22.83
C ASN A 120 48.18 -33.75 -24.32
N ASP A 121 47.28 -34.54 -24.95
CA ASP A 121 47.39 -34.91 -26.37
C ASP A 121 46.16 -34.55 -27.21
N GLY A 122 45.09 -34.03 -26.57
CA GLY A 122 43.87 -33.64 -27.25
C GLY A 122 43.01 -34.81 -27.73
N SER A 123 43.33 -36.02 -27.29
CA SER A 123 42.58 -37.20 -27.70
C SER A 123 41.22 -37.30 -27.00
N ASP A 124 40.19 -37.73 -27.73
CA ASP A 124 38.85 -38.01 -27.18
C ASP A 124 38.90 -39.35 -26.41
N THR A 125 38.94 -39.24 -25.08
CA THR A 125 39.12 -40.43 -24.21
C THR A 125 37.79 -41.14 -23.98
N SER A 126 36.66 -40.45 -24.03
CA SER A 126 35.33 -41.03 -23.84
C SER A 126 34.24 -40.06 -24.30
N SER A 127 33.28 -40.60 -25.02
CA SER A 127 32.01 -39.94 -25.32
C SER A 127 30.86 -40.76 -24.79
N GLY A 128 29.89 -40.12 -24.12
CA GLY A 128 28.77 -40.82 -23.53
C GLY A 128 27.47 -40.06 -23.67
N LEU A 129 26.37 -40.76 -23.96
CA LEU A 129 25.02 -40.30 -23.87
C LEU A 129 24.34 -41.04 -22.71
N SER A 130 23.79 -40.30 -21.76
CA SER A 130 22.99 -40.92 -20.71
C SER A 130 21.59 -40.29 -20.67
N ALA A 131 20.57 -41.12 -20.54
CA ALA A 131 19.19 -40.72 -20.31
C ALA A 131 18.71 -41.37 -19.00
N LYS A 132 18.19 -40.55 -18.11
CA LYS A 132 17.65 -40.97 -16.81
C LYS A 132 16.24 -40.46 -16.66
N ALA A 133 15.33 -41.31 -16.18
CA ALA A 133 14.01 -40.93 -15.74
C ALA A 133 13.85 -41.28 -14.26
N GLY A 134 13.28 -40.38 -13.48
CA GLY A 134 13.05 -40.56 -12.04
C GLY A 134 11.67 -40.17 -11.64
N LEU A 135 11.09 -40.90 -10.69
CA LEU A 135 9.86 -40.53 -9.98
C LEU A 135 10.21 -40.39 -8.51
N SER A 136 9.88 -39.24 -7.92
CA SER A 136 10.05 -38.98 -6.50
C SER A 136 8.74 -38.53 -5.88
N TYR A 137 8.43 -39.07 -4.70
CA TYR A 137 7.25 -38.69 -3.92
C TYR A 137 7.58 -38.78 -2.44
N GLU A 138 7.32 -37.68 -1.69
CA GLU A 138 7.45 -37.64 -0.24
C GLU A 138 6.07 -37.82 0.39
N VAL A 139 5.90 -38.94 1.10
CA VAL A 139 4.65 -39.23 1.82
C VAL A 139 4.60 -38.38 3.09
N ASP A 140 3.66 -37.45 3.18
CA ASP A 140 3.52 -36.52 4.30
C ASP A 140 2.80 -37.16 5.49
N LEU A 141 3.44 -38.11 6.15
CA LEU A 141 2.86 -38.86 7.28
C LEU A 141 2.53 -38.00 8.49
N PHE A 142 3.28 -36.92 8.72
CA PHE A 142 3.14 -36.05 9.88
C PHE A 142 2.58 -34.67 9.53
N GLY A 143 2.17 -34.44 8.29
CA GLY A 143 1.57 -33.19 7.85
C GLY A 143 2.54 -32.01 7.74
N LYS A 144 3.85 -32.25 7.65
CA LYS A 144 4.88 -31.22 7.48
C LYS A 144 4.65 -30.39 6.21
N LEU A 145 4.53 -31.08 5.06
CA LEU A 145 4.35 -30.42 3.75
C LEU A 145 2.98 -29.71 3.68
N ALA A 146 1.94 -30.34 4.23
CA ALA A 146 0.62 -29.74 4.32
C ALA A 146 0.65 -28.43 5.14
N ARG A 147 1.38 -28.39 6.26
CA ARG A 147 1.54 -27.19 7.09
C ARG A 147 2.37 -26.10 6.42
N GLN A 148 3.40 -26.48 5.71
CA GLN A 148 4.19 -25.53 4.91
C GLN A 148 3.34 -24.87 3.81
N THR A 149 2.52 -25.66 3.13
CA THR A 149 1.58 -25.14 2.12
C THR A 149 0.55 -24.20 2.74
N GLU A 150 -0.03 -24.57 3.87
CA GLU A 150 -0.98 -23.75 4.60
C GLU A 150 -0.35 -22.41 5.02
N ALA A 151 0.87 -22.45 5.57
CA ALA A 151 1.60 -21.23 5.93
C ALA A 151 1.84 -20.32 4.72
N LYS A 152 2.22 -20.89 3.57
CA LYS A 152 2.41 -20.11 2.33
C LYS A 152 1.12 -19.53 1.77
N ARG A 153 0.00 -20.21 1.92
CA ARG A 153 -1.33 -19.68 1.58
C ARG A 153 -1.72 -18.51 2.47
N TRP A 154 -1.48 -18.60 3.78
CA TRP A 154 -1.71 -17.49 4.70
C TRP A 154 -0.81 -16.28 4.41
N GLU A 155 0.45 -16.52 4.05
CA GLU A 155 1.37 -15.46 3.62
C GLU A 155 0.86 -14.75 2.34
N ALA A 156 0.34 -15.50 1.38
CA ALA A 156 -0.27 -14.92 0.17
C ALA A 156 -1.52 -14.09 0.48
N LEU A 157 -2.38 -14.56 1.40
CA LEU A 157 -3.55 -13.80 1.86
C LEU A 157 -3.15 -12.53 2.61
N ALA A 158 -2.13 -12.59 3.47
CA ALA A 158 -1.59 -11.41 4.15
C ALA A 158 -1.06 -10.38 3.14
N THR A 159 -0.29 -10.83 2.14
CA THR A 159 0.22 -9.96 1.06
C THR A 159 -0.90 -9.34 0.22
N GLU A 160 -2.03 -10.01 0.08
CA GLU A 160 -3.22 -9.43 -0.58
C GLU A 160 -3.82 -8.28 0.24
N GLN A 161 -3.85 -8.40 1.56
CA GLN A 161 -4.27 -7.31 2.44
C GLN A 161 -3.27 -6.13 2.41
N ASP A 162 -1.97 -6.41 2.31
CA ASP A 162 -0.93 -5.38 2.17
C ASP A 162 -1.09 -4.59 0.86
N LEU A 163 -1.44 -5.26 -0.25
CA LEU A 163 -1.76 -4.60 -1.52
C LEU A 163 -2.96 -3.67 -1.37
N GLN A 164 -4.04 -4.13 -0.72
CA GLN A 164 -5.23 -3.31 -0.47
C GLN A 164 -4.90 -2.11 0.44
N ALA A 165 -4.12 -2.31 1.49
CA ALA A 165 -3.67 -1.25 2.38
C ALA A 165 -2.82 -0.20 1.64
N THR A 166 -1.94 -0.64 0.75
CA THR A 166 -1.14 0.23 -0.12
C THR A 166 -2.03 1.08 -1.03
N ALA A 167 -3.03 0.48 -1.67
CA ALA A 167 -3.99 1.20 -2.52
C ALA A 167 -4.77 2.25 -1.71
N GLN A 168 -5.29 1.90 -0.52
CA GLN A 168 -6.00 2.84 0.36
C GLN A 168 -5.11 4.00 0.81
N SER A 169 -3.86 3.73 1.16
CA SER A 169 -2.87 4.76 1.54
C SER A 169 -2.59 5.71 0.39
N LEU A 170 -2.46 5.20 -0.83
CA LEU A 170 -2.27 6.02 -2.04
C LEU A 170 -3.47 6.90 -2.33
N ILE A 171 -4.70 6.38 -2.22
CA ILE A 171 -5.93 7.13 -2.38
C ILE A 171 -5.99 8.27 -1.35
N GLY A 172 -5.76 7.96 -0.08
CA GLY A 172 -5.76 8.95 0.99
C GLY A 172 -4.71 10.04 0.79
N THR A 173 -3.50 9.67 0.37
CA THR A 173 -2.42 10.61 0.07
C THR A 173 -2.76 11.48 -1.14
N THR A 174 -3.32 10.90 -2.19
CA THR A 174 -3.76 11.63 -3.39
C THR A 174 -4.84 12.67 -3.06
N ALA A 175 -5.87 12.26 -2.33
CA ALA A 175 -6.93 13.17 -1.90
C ALA A 175 -6.40 14.29 -1.02
N LYS A 176 -5.49 13.99 -0.08
CA LYS A 176 -4.83 15.00 0.76
C LYS A 176 -4.06 16.02 -0.06
N LEU A 177 -3.22 15.56 -1.00
CA LEU A 177 -2.42 16.46 -1.85
C LEU A 177 -3.31 17.29 -2.77
N TYR A 178 -4.38 16.73 -3.31
CA TYR A 178 -5.34 17.46 -4.13
C TYR A 178 -6.01 18.61 -3.36
N TRP A 179 -6.50 18.35 -2.15
CA TRP A 179 -7.08 19.40 -1.31
C TRP A 179 -6.05 20.39 -0.76
N GLN A 180 -4.82 19.94 -0.55
CA GLN A 180 -3.71 20.80 -0.18
C GLN A 180 -3.37 21.78 -1.32
N LEU A 181 -3.45 21.33 -2.57
CA LEU A 181 -3.30 22.21 -3.74
C LEU A 181 -4.40 23.26 -3.80
N ALA A 182 -5.68 22.88 -3.55
CA ALA A 182 -6.80 23.81 -3.43
C ALA A 182 -6.57 24.88 -2.36
N TYR A 183 -6.13 24.42 -1.17
CA TYR A 183 -5.82 25.30 -0.05
C TYR A 183 -4.73 26.32 -0.38
N TYR A 184 -3.63 25.88 -0.99
CA TYR A 184 -2.54 26.79 -1.33
C TYR A 184 -2.89 27.75 -2.48
N ASN A 185 -3.71 27.35 -3.44
CA ASN A 185 -4.22 28.25 -4.48
C ASN A 185 -5.12 29.36 -3.90
N GLU A 186 -6.01 29.02 -2.96
CA GLU A 186 -6.84 29.99 -2.25
C GLU A 186 -5.99 30.89 -1.34
N SER A 187 -5.05 30.32 -0.59
CA SER A 187 -4.10 31.04 0.27
C SER A 187 -3.25 32.03 -0.52
N ARG A 188 -2.76 31.63 -1.72
CA ARG A 188 -2.01 32.52 -2.60
C ARG A 188 -2.84 33.75 -3.00
N THR A 189 -4.08 33.52 -3.43
CA THR A 189 -4.97 34.62 -3.80
C THR A 189 -5.19 35.62 -2.62
N THR A 190 -5.38 35.08 -1.42
CA THR A 190 -5.53 35.89 -0.21
C THR A 190 -4.24 36.65 0.14
N ALA A 191 -3.07 35.99 0.03
CA ALA A 191 -1.79 36.63 0.29
C ALA A 191 -1.45 37.70 -0.73
N GLU A 192 -1.79 37.53 -2.01
CA GLU A 192 -1.66 38.58 -3.04
C GLU A 192 -2.50 39.78 -2.74
N GLN A 193 -3.75 39.61 -2.28
CA GLN A 193 -4.64 40.71 -1.84
C GLN A 193 -4.08 41.43 -0.60
N SER A 194 -3.57 40.65 0.38
CA SER A 194 -2.95 41.20 1.59
C SER A 194 -1.72 42.04 1.28
N LEU A 195 -0.86 41.52 0.37
CA LEU A 195 0.33 42.24 -0.11
C LEU A 195 -0.07 43.56 -0.81
N ALA A 196 -1.05 43.50 -1.70
CA ALA A 196 -1.55 44.72 -2.38
C ALA A 196 -2.11 45.75 -1.41
N THR A 197 -2.77 45.30 -0.34
CA THR A 197 -3.30 46.20 0.71
C THR A 197 -2.17 46.81 1.53
N SER A 198 -1.17 46.00 1.95
CA SER A 198 0.00 46.47 2.68
C SER A 198 0.84 47.46 1.86
N GLN A 199 0.95 47.23 0.55
CA GLN A 199 1.66 48.12 -0.36
C GLN A 199 0.95 49.52 -0.44
N LYS A 200 -0.37 49.54 -0.58
CA LYS A 200 -1.16 50.80 -0.58
C LYS A 200 -1.00 51.54 0.73
N LEU A 201 -1.00 50.83 1.86
CA LEU A 201 -0.81 51.45 3.19
C LEU A 201 0.60 52.04 3.31
N TYR A 202 1.64 51.32 2.88
CA TYR A 202 2.99 51.84 2.85
C TYR A 202 3.13 53.08 1.99
N ASP A 203 2.53 53.10 0.81
CA ASP A 203 2.55 54.26 -0.09
C ASP A 203 1.87 55.49 0.56
N LEU A 204 0.75 55.30 1.27
CA LEU A 204 0.08 56.34 2.02
C LEU A 204 0.96 56.88 3.16
N VAL A 205 1.52 55.99 3.99
CA VAL A 205 2.40 56.36 5.11
C VAL A 205 3.66 57.08 4.60
N LYS A 206 4.18 56.70 3.46
CA LYS A 206 5.32 57.35 2.81
C LYS A 206 5.01 58.79 2.42
N VAL A 207 3.83 59.08 1.87
CA VAL A 207 3.38 60.44 1.55
C VAL A 207 3.20 61.26 2.84
N GLN A 208 2.61 60.69 3.89
CA GLN A 208 2.45 61.35 5.19
C GLN A 208 3.80 61.66 5.86
N TYR A 209 4.78 60.74 5.77
CA TYR A 209 6.13 60.99 6.25
C TYR A 209 6.83 62.12 5.52
N GLN A 210 6.70 62.18 4.19
CA GLN A 210 7.24 63.27 3.38
C GLN A 210 6.61 64.64 3.73
N ALA A 211 5.35 64.61 4.14
CA ALA A 211 4.63 65.78 4.62
C ALA A 211 4.91 66.14 6.10
N GLY A 212 5.74 65.35 6.80
CA GLY A 212 6.04 65.56 8.22
C GLY A 212 4.92 65.15 9.18
N ALA A 213 3.89 64.43 8.71
CA ALA A 213 2.70 64.08 9.48
C ALA A 213 2.88 62.81 10.32
N VAL A 214 3.85 61.97 9.99
CA VAL A 214 4.18 60.69 10.70
C VAL A 214 5.68 60.58 10.90
N SER A 215 6.09 59.72 11.84
CA SER A 215 7.50 59.48 12.16
C SER A 215 8.15 58.47 11.25
N GLY A 216 9.51 58.41 11.25
CA GLY A 216 10.26 57.39 10.55
C GLY A 216 9.99 55.97 11.08
N LEU A 217 9.57 55.82 12.33
CA LEU A 217 9.17 54.55 12.91
C LEU A 217 7.95 53.96 12.18
N GLU A 218 6.92 54.76 11.94
CA GLU A 218 5.70 54.33 11.25
C GLU A 218 5.99 53.94 9.80
N LEU A 219 6.86 54.72 9.11
CA LEU A 219 7.30 54.36 7.76
C LEU A 219 8.02 52.98 7.75
N THR A 220 8.95 52.78 8.68
CA THR A 220 9.68 51.51 8.78
C THR A 220 8.77 50.33 9.13
N GLN A 221 7.78 50.53 10.00
CA GLN A 221 6.78 49.52 10.33
C GLN A 221 5.89 49.16 9.13
N ALA A 222 5.48 50.13 8.33
CA ALA A 222 4.71 49.91 7.12
C ALA A 222 5.53 49.13 6.08
N GLU A 223 6.84 49.47 5.91
CA GLU A 223 7.76 48.75 5.04
C GLU A 223 7.97 47.33 5.51
N GLN A 224 8.20 47.10 6.81
CA GLN A 224 8.35 45.76 7.40
C GLN A 224 7.11 44.91 7.13
N SER A 225 5.89 45.49 7.22
CA SER A 225 4.65 44.80 6.90
C SER A 225 4.65 44.30 5.44
N VAL A 226 5.04 45.14 4.47
CA VAL A 226 5.15 44.74 3.06
C VAL A 226 6.14 43.61 2.87
N GLN A 227 7.32 43.64 3.49
CA GLN A 227 8.33 42.61 3.38
C GLN A 227 7.84 41.27 4.00
N SER A 228 7.12 41.36 5.12
CA SER A 228 6.50 40.18 5.75
C SER A 228 5.47 39.52 4.83
N GLN A 229 4.60 40.28 4.16
CA GLN A 229 3.63 39.75 3.21
C GLN A 229 4.31 39.14 1.98
N LYS A 230 5.39 39.74 1.47
CA LYS A 230 6.19 39.14 0.37
C LYS A 230 6.80 37.81 0.77
N ALA A 231 7.36 37.71 1.97
CA ALA A 231 7.94 36.46 2.47
C ALA A 231 6.87 35.37 2.60
N SER A 232 5.69 35.73 3.15
CA SER A 232 4.55 34.80 3.25
C SER A 232 4.08 34.30 1.87
N LEU A 233 3.94 35.22 0.90
CA LEU A 233 3.57 34.83 -0.48
C LEU A 233 4.61 33.86 -1.10
N SER A 234 5.90 34.16 -0.94
CA SER A 234 6.97 33.27 -1.40
C SER A 234 6.87 31.86 -0.79
N GLN A 235 6.59 31.78 0.51
CA GLN A 235 6.42 30.49 1.19
C GLN A 235 5.24 29.70 0.64
N ILE A 236 4.11 30.37 0.38
CA ILE A 236 2.92 29.73 -0.22
C ILE A 236 3.22 29.23 -1.63
N GLN A 237 3.94 30.04 -2.43
CA GLN A 237 4.34 29.65 -3.79
C GLN A 237 5.26 28.42 -3.77
N GLN A 238 6.21 28.37 -2.84
CA GLN A 238 7.07 27.20 -2.65
C GLN A 238 6.23 25.95 -2.29
N SER A 239 5.31 26.08 -1.34
CA SER A 239 4.45 24.96 -0.93
C SER A 239 3.55 24.45 -2.07
N LEU A 240 3.11 25.33 -2.99
CA LEU A 240 2.42 24.96 -4.22
C LEU A 240 3.30 24.09 -5.11
N VAL A 241 4.55 24.50 -5.35
CA VAL A 241 5.50 23.75 -6.18
C VAL A 241 5.79 22.40 -5.55
N GLU A 242 6.00 22.32 -4.23
CA GLU A 242 6.23 21.09 -3.50
C GLU A 242 5.04 20.13 -3.61
N THR A 243 3.81 20.66 -3.45
CA THR A 243 2.59 19.86 -3.57
C THR A 243 2.39 19.32 -4.99
N ARG A 244 2.64 20.12 -6.02
CA ARG A 244 2.62 19.69 -7.43
C ARG A 244 3.65 18.60 -7.69
N THR A 245 4.87 18.80 -7.17
CA THR A 245 5.94 17.81 -7.29
C THR A 245 5.57 16.50 -6.62
N ALA A 246 4.96 16.54 -5.44
CA ALA A 246 4.48 15.34 -4.75
C ALA A 246 3.42 14.59 -5.57
N ILE A 247 2.47 15.28 -6.20
CA ILE A 247 1.49 14.65 -7.11
C ILE A 247 2.17 14.05 -8.34
N ALA A 248 3.13 14.75 -8.93
CA ALA A 248 3.90 14.23 -10.07
C ALA A 248 4.68 12.96 -9.73
N VAL A 249 5.25 12.88 -8.50
CA VAL A 249 5.92 11.68 -7.98
C VAL A 249 4.92 10.52 -7.85
N LEU A 250 3.71 10.75 -7.34
CA LEU A 250 2.70 9.69 -7.27
C LEU A 250 2.32 9.13 -8.64
N LEU A 251 2.37 9.97 -9.68
CA LEU A 251 2.08 9.60 -11.08
C LEU A 251 3.32 9.09 -11.83
N HIS A 252 4.49 9.06 -11.19
CA HIS A 252 5.77 8.71 -11.82
C HIS A 252 6.07 9.50 -13.10
N MET A 253 5.84 10.80 -13.06
CA MET A 253 6.10 11.70 -14.21
C MET A 253 6.84 12.96 -13.78
N PRO A 254 7.59 13.60 -14.70
CA PRO A 254 8.16 14.92 -14.45
C PRO A 254 7.06 15.96 -14.18
N VAL A 255 7.30 16.87 -13.23
CA VAL A 255 6.32 17.90 -12.84
C VAL A 255 5.90 18.80 -14.02
N GLN A 256 6.76 18.99 -15.01
CA GLN A 256 6.47 19.76 -16.22
C GLN A 256 5.41 19.10 -17.13
N GLN A 257 5.21 17.78 -17.00
CA GLN A 257 4.21 17.02 -17.73
C GLN A 257 2.90 16.86 -16.94
N LEU A 258 2.88 17.36 -15.70
CA LEU A 258 1.68 17.30 -14.87
C LEU A 258 0.63 18.26 -15.43
N ASN A 259 -0.36 17.69 -16.10
CA ASN A 259 -1.52 18.42 -16.64
C ASN A 259 -2.76 18.00 -15.85
N ILE A 260 -2.99 18.68 -14.72
CA ILE A 260 -4.20 18.53 -13.91
C ILE A 260 -4.93 19.88 -13.87
N ASP A 261 -6.25 19.83 -13.92
CA ASP A 261 -7.06 21.02 -13.67
C ASP A 261 -7.07 21.27 -12.15
N GLU A 262 -6.30 22.28 -11.74
CA GLU A 262 -6.05 22.52 -10.33
C GLU A 262 -7.26 23.16 -9.64
N PRO A 263 -7.67 22.63 -8.51
CA PRO A 263 -8.74 23.26 -7.73
C PRO A 263 -8.29 24.62 -7.22
N LYS A 264 -9.08 25.65 -7.50
CA LYS A 264 -8.75 27.05 -7.14
C LYS A 264 -9.06 27.39 -5.69
N ARG A 265 -9.94 26.62 -5.07
CA ARG A 265 -10.39 26.82 -3.68
C ARG A 265 -10.90 25.52 -3.08
N LEU A 266 -10.95 25.47 -1.76
CA LEU A 266 -11.59 24.37 -1.06
C LEU A 266 -13.10 24.35 -1.33
N PRO A 267 -13.70 23.17 -1.59
CA PRO A 267 -15.13 23.07 -1.75
C PRO A 267 -15.84 23.36 -0.42
N ARG A 268 -16.95 24.07 -0.49
CA ARG A 268 -17.85 24.24 0.65
C ARG A 268 -18.84 23.08 0.70
N LEU A 269 -18.33 21.86 0.92
CA LEU A 269 -19.15 20.69 1.02
C LEU A 269 -19.56 20.45 2.48
N ALA A 270 -20.82 20.02 2.69
CA ALA A 270 -21.14 19.28 3.89
C ALA A 270 -20.28 18.01 3.88
N LEU A 271 -19.46 17.83 4.91
CA LEU A 271 -18.65 16.61 5.01
C LEU A 271 -19.61 15.41 4.96
N PRO A 272 -19.38 14.45 4.04
CA PRO A 272 -20.16 13.22 4.03
C PRO A 272 -19.99 12.55 5.41
N SER A 273 -21.07 11.97 5.93
CA SER A 273 -20.97 11.16 7.14
C SER A 273 -20.18 9.90 6.79
N ILE A 274 -18.89 9.95 7.02
CA ILE A 274 -18.02 8.78 6.88
C ILE A 274 -18.22 7.95 8.14
N ALA A 275 -18.66 6.70 8.00
CA ALA A 275 -18.64 5.79 9.13
C ALA A 275 -17.16 5.58 9.50
N ALA A 276 -16.83 5.97 10.71
CA ALA A 276 -15.59 5.57 11.31
C ALA A 276 -15.56 4.02 11.30
N GLY A 277 -14.52 3.42 10.73
CA GLY A 277 -14.37 1.97 10.65
C GLY A 277 -14.47 1.26 12.00
N VAL A 278 -13.70 0.22 12.21
CA VAL A 278 -13.63 -0.47 13.51
C VAL A 278 -12.96 0.48 14.52
N PRO A 279 -13.53 0.66 15.73
CA PRO A 279 -12.90 1.45 16.81
C PRO A 279 -11.53 0.89 17.19
#